data_33e32b7d695150c698e7463cd90e072c
#
_entry.id   33e32b7d695150c698e7463cd90e072c
#
_cell.length_a   1.000
_cell.length_b   1.000
_cell.length_c   1.000
_cell.angle_alpha   90.00
_cell.angle_beta   90.00
_cell.angle_gamma   90.00
#
_symmetry.space_group_name_H-M   'P 1'
#
loop_
_entity.id
_entity.type
_entity.pdbx_description
1 polymer ?
#
loop_
_entity_poly.entity_id
_entity_poly.type
_entity_poly.pdbx_seq_one_letter_code
_entity_poly.pdbx_strand_id
1 'polypeptide(L)'
;MNNIFPYVTRKEATEQRLISGIYCSPDTALEEFRYIKQKYGKEDGRSYYHIVQSFSPNDNLTPETAHEIGLKFAEYFPGFQILVATHCNTGNIHNHLIMNSVSFENGKKFHQSRDGLLQVKAYSNKLCREYGLSVTEEKCSYGKWPEWKKMLRRYALFAISNSDTKEEFIACMREHGYQVKW
;
A
#
# COMPACT_ATOMS: atom_id res chain seq x y z
N MET A 1 3.48 10.45 10.00
CA MET A 1 3.99 9.23 10.64
C MET A 1 3.30 8.93 11.98
N ASN A 2 3.02 9.94 12.80
CA ASN A 2 2.57 9.76 14.19
C ASN A 2 1.25 8.98 14.35
N ASN A 3 0.35 8.96 13.38
CA ASN A 3 -0.98 8.35 13.53
C ASN A 3 -1.06 6.90 13.05
N ILE A 4 -0.10 6.42 12.24
CA ILE A 4 -0.18 5.06 11.68
C ILE A 4 0.24 4.00 12.70
N PHE A 5 1.28 4.27 13.50
CA PHE A 5 1.77 3.32 14.48
C PHE A 5 0.71 3.00 15.54
N PRO A 6 0.10 3.99 16.24
CA PRO A 6 -1.00 3.72 17.18
C PRO A 6 -2.20 3.03 16.52
N TYR A 7 -2.46 3.31 15.25
CA TYR A 7 -3.55 2.65 14.51
C TYR A 7 -3.31 1.15 14.33
N VAL A 8 -2.11 0.76 13.89
CA VAL A 8 -1.82 -0.66 13.59
C VAL A 8 -1.53 -1.50 14.84
N THR A 9 -1.12 -0.87 15.95
CA THR A 9 -0.82 -1.56 17.20
C THR A 9 -1.93 -1.46 18.25
N ARG A 10 -3.12 -0.95 17.88
CA ARG A 10 -4.23 -0.79 18.81
C ARG A 10 -4.75 -2.14 19.35
N LYS A 11 -4.99 -2.22 20.64
CA LYS A 11 -5.38 -3.46 21.36
C LYS A 11 -6.73 -4.04 20.89
N GLU A 12 -7.61 -3.21 20.35
CA GLU A 12 -8.92 -3.63 19.83
C GLU A 12 -8.82 -4.43 18.52
N ALA A 13 -7.70 -4.32 17.80
CA ALA A 13 -7.52 -4.93 16.50
C ALA A 13 -6.47 -6.04 16.47
N THR A 14 -5.50 -6.01 17.41
CA THR A 14 -4.39 -6.97 17.46
C THR A 14 -3.98 -7.26 18.89
N GLU A 15 -3.31 -8.37 19.09
CA GLU A 15 -2.66 -8.73 20.35
C GLU A 15 -1.16 -8.43 20.26
N GLN A 16 -0.51 -8.16 21.40
CA GLN A 16 0.93 -7.85 21.42
C GLN A 16 1.79 -8.95 20.77
N ARG A 17 1.41 -10.22 20.90
CA ARG A 17 2.09 -11.37 20.27
C ARG A 17 1.97 -11.39 18.73
N LEU A 18 1.06 -10.59 18.17
CA LEU A 18 0.82 -10.43 16.72
C LEU A 18 1.39 -9.11 16.19
N ILE A 19 2.35 -8.54 16.91
CA ILE A 19 3.08 -7.35 16.50
C ILE A 19 4.57 -7.69 16.57
N SER A 20 5.27 -7.54 15.46
CA SER A 20 6.70 -7.86 15.34
C SER A 20 7.44 -6.81 14.53
N GLY A 21 8.71 -6.61 14.84
CA GLY A 21 9.60 -5.75 14.08
C GLY A 21 10.64 -6.56 13.29
N ILE A 22 10.87 -6.18 12.05
CA ILE A 22 11.98 -6.63 11.23
C ILE A 22 13.00 -5.48 11.19
N TYR A 23 14.19 -5.72 11.70
CA TYR A 23 15.25 -4.70 11.87
C TYR A 23 14.83 -3.47 12.70
N CYS A 24 13.80 -3.63 13.56
CA CYS A 24 13.39 -2.64 14.54
C CYS A 24 12.64 -3.33 15.70
N SER A 25 12.58 -2.66 16.86
CA SER A 25 11.72 -3.11 17.95
C SER A 25 10.29 -2.60 17.74
N PRO A 26 9.26 -3.41 17.99
CA PRO A 26 7.87 -2.96 17.89
C PRO A 26 7.58 -1.70 18.72
N ASP A 27 8.13 -1.62 19.91
CA ASP A 27 7.86 -0.53 20.87
C ASP A 27 8.53 0.80 20.48
N THR A 28 9.65 0.74 19.76
CA THR A 28 10.45 1.91 19.37
C THR A 28 10.55 2.12 17.85
N ALA A 29 9.77 1.38 17.08
CA ALA A 29 9.85 1.39 15.60
C ALA A 29 9.69 2.80 15.00
N LEU A 30 8.82 3.63 15.57
CA LEU A 30 8.61 5.00 15.10
C LEU A 30 9.87 5.86 15.26
N GLU A 31 10.51 5.80 16.44
CA GLU A 31 11.72 6.53 16.78
C GLU A 31 12.90 6.03 15.93
N GLU A 32 13.02 4.71 15.78
CA GLU A 32 14.05 4.09 14.95
C GLU A 32 13.92 4.47 13.47
N PHE A 33 12.69 4.52 12.95
CA PHE A 33 12.45 4.99 11.57
C PHE A 33 12.88 6.44 11.38
N ARG A 34 12.60 7.30 12.37
CA ARG A 34 13.02 8.70 12.36
C ARG A 34 14.53 8.83 12.44
N TYR A 35 15.16 8.05 13.33
CA TYR A 35 16.61 8.05 13.49
C TYR A 35 17.32 7.71 12.18
N ILE A 36 16.89 6.67 11.46
CA ILE A 36 17.48 6.29 10.17
C ILE A 36 17.32 7.42 9.14
N LYS A 37 16.16 8.07 9.07
CA LYS A 37 15.95 9.20 8.16
C LYS A 37 16.87 10.38 8.49
N GLN A 38 16.98 10.72 9.75
CA GLN A 38 17.85 11.80 10.23
C GLN A 38 19.32 11.46 9.95
N LYS A 39 19.77 10.25 10.26
CA LYS A 39 21.12 9.76 10.00
C LYS A 39 21.55 9.96 8.53
N TYR A 40 20.62 9.77 7.59
CA TYR A 40 20.91 9.89 6.16
C TYR A 40 20.43 11.22 5.54
N GLY A 41 19.90 12.17 6.32
CA GLY A 41 19.35 13.44 5.82
C GLY A 41 18.19 13.26 4.85
N LYS A 42 17.30 12.28 5.10
CA LYS A 42 16.17 11.90 4.22
C LYS A 42 14.82 12.06 4.93
N GLU A 43 14.65 13.16 5.66
CA GLU A 43 13.45 13.41 6.45
C GLU A 43 12.27 13.93 5.60
N ASP A 44 12.54 14.45 4.41
CA ASP A 44 11.57 14.97 3.45
C ASP A 44 10.78 13.89 2.70
N GLY A 45 9.66 14.27 2.11
CA GLY A 45 8.84 13.43 1.24
C GLY A 45 8.16 12.28 1.97
N ARG A 46 8.05 11.11 1.29
CA ARG A 46 7.35 9.94 1.85
C ARG A 46 8.06 9.39 3.07
N SER A 47 7.34 9.30 4.18
CA SER A 47 7.90 8.88 5.47
C SER A 47 7.93 7.37 5.65
N TYR A 48 6.95 6.65 5.11
CA TYR A 48 6.80 5.18 5.21
C TYR A 48 5.96 4.66 4.05
N TYR A 49 6.01 3.36 3.85
CA TYR A 49 5.07 2.62 3.02
C TYR A 49 4.16 1.80 3.92
N HIS A 50 2.86 1.85 3.65
CA HIS A 50 1.87 1.03 4.32
C HIS A 50 1.36 -0.01 3.33
N ILE A 51 1.68 -1.27 3.59
CA ILE A 51 1.29 -2.42 2.79
C ILE A 51 0.25 -3.19 3.60
N VAL A 52 -0.83 -3.60 2.96
CA VAL A 52 -1.86 -4.44 3.57
C VAL A 52 -1.91 -5.76 2.81
N GLN A 53 -1.73 -6.87 3.53
CA GLN A 53 -1.91 -8.23 3.03
C GLN A 53 -3.17 -8.80 3.67
N SER A 54 -4.24 -8.94 2.91
CA SER A 54 -5.53 -9.47 3.38
C SER A 54 -5.73 -10.89 2.89
N PHE A 55 -6.35 -11.70 3.74
CA PHE A 55 -6.68 -13.09 3.47
C PHE A 55 -8.19 -13.26 3.25
N SER A 56 -8.58 -14.32 2.55
CA SER A 56 -9.98 -14.64 2.35
C SER A 56 -10.64 -15.05 3.69
N PRO A 57 -11.84 -14.56 4.01
CA PRO A 57 -12.56 -15.02 5.20
C PRO A 57 -12.97 -16.50 5.14
N ASN A 58 -12.92 -17.09 3.94
CA ASN A 58 -13.23 -18.52 3.72
C ASN A 58 -12.01 -19.43 3.94
N ASP A 59 -10.82 -18.86 4.09
CA ASP A 59 -9.61 -19.62 4.39
C ASP A 59 -9.61 -20.03 5.87
N ASN A 60 -9.23 -21.28 6.14
CA ASN A 60 -9.04 -21.75 7.52
C ASN A 60 -7.68 -21.25 8.03
N LEU A 61 -7.62 -19.98 8.38
CA LEU A 61 -6.39 -19.27 8.75
C LEU A 61 -6.48 -18.76 10.18
N THR A 62 -5.46 -19.09 11.00
CA THR A 62 -5.35 -18.51 12.35
C THR A 62 -4.60 -17.18 12.32
N PRO A 63 -4.81 -16.28 13.30
CA PRO A 63 -4.07 -15.04 13.41
C PRO A 63 -2.54 -15.24 13.49
N GLU A 64 -2.09 -16.31 14.17
CA GLU A 64 -0.69 -16.65 14.30
C GLU A 64 -0.05 -17.04 12.95
N THR A 65 -0.75 -17.89 12.19
CA THR A 65 -0.29 -18.29 10.85
C THR A 65 -0.30 -17.08 9.90
N ALA A 66 -1.31 -16.22 9.99
CA ALA A 66 -1.35 -14.97 9.21
C ALA A 66 -0.15 -14.07 9.55
N HIS A 67 0.20 -13.97 10.84
CA HIS A 67 1.36 -13.19 11.30
C HIS A 67 2.66 -13.78 10.76
N GLU A 68 2.84 -15.10 10.83
CA GLU A 68 4.01 -15.78 10.25
C GLU A 68 4.15 -15.48 8.75
N ILE A 69 3.06 -15.55 8.00
CA ILE A 69 3.04 -15.19 6.57
C ILE A 69 3.43 -13.71 6.38
N GLY A 70 2.95 -12.82 7.25
CA GLY A 70 3.31 -11.40 7.24
C GLY A 70 4.80 -11.16 7.47
N LEU A 71 5.42 -11.91 8.39
CA LEU A 71 6.85 -11.86 8.64
C LEU A 71 7.65 -12.35 7.43
N LYS A 72 7.30 -13.48 6.84
CA LYS A 72 7.92 -13.98 5.60
C LYS A 72 7.72 -13.00 4.43
N PHE A 73 6.56 -12.34 4.37
CA PHE A 73 6.33 -11.32 3.35
C PHE A 73 7.23 -10.09 3.53
N ALA A 74 7.53 -9.71 4.77
CA ALA A 74 8.45 -8.61 5.06
C ALA A 74 9.89 -8.89 4.58
N GLU A 75 10.33 -10.15 4.50
CA GLU A 75 11.64 -10.54 3.99
C GLU A 75 11.86 -10.17 2.50
N TYR A 76 10.79 -9.90 1.77
CA TYR A 76 10.87 -9.38 0.40
C TYR A 76 11.54 -8.01 0.30
N PHE A 77 11.67 -7.29 1.41
CA PHE A 77 12.21 -5.93 1.45
C PHE A 77 13.51 -5.85 2.28
N PRO A 78 14.60 -6.48 1.82
CA PRO A 78 15.86 -6.47 2.56
C PRO A 78 16.40 -5.04 2.73
N GLY A 79 17.01 -4.77 3.88
CA GLY A 79 17.60 -3.48 4.20
C GLY A 79 16.59 -2.39 4.62
N PHE A 80 15.32 -2.73 4.84
CA PHE A 80 14.32 -1.81 5.36
C PHE A 80 13.76 -2.28 6.70
N GLN A 81 13.57 -1.35 7.62
CA GLN A 81 12.89 -1.61 8.88
C GLN A 81 11.38 -1.73 8.63
N ILE A 82 10.75 -2.76 9.17
CA ILE A 82 9.32 -3.03 8.98
C ILE A 82 8.66 -3.40 10.29
N LEU A 83 7.58 -2.73 10.63
CA LEU A 83 6.66 -3.15 11.69
C LEU A 83 5.54 -3.97 11.05
N VAL A 84 5.33 -5.19 11.51
CA VAL A 84 4.25 -6.08 11.09
C VAL A 84 3.24 -6.20 12.22
N ALA A 85 1.97 -5.94 11.93
CA ALA A 85 0.87 -6.12 12.88
C ALA A 85 -0.29 -6.86 12.19
N THR A 86 -0.77 -7.93 12.82
CA THR A 86 -1.88 -8.72 12.30
C THR A 86 -3.16 -8.33 12.99
N HIS A 87 -4.15 -7.93 12.21
CA HIS A 87 -5.48 -7.55 12.68
C HIS A 87 -6.48 -8.69 12.47
N CYS A 88 -7.30 -8.96 13.48
CA CYS A 88 -8.33 -10.01 13.48
C CYS A 88 -9.71 -9.50 13.91
N ASN A 89 -9.89 -8.19 14.08
CA ASN A 89 -11.13 -7.57 14.56
C ASN A 89 -12.18 -7.29 13.47
N THR A 90 -11.88 -7.63 12.21
CA THR A 90 -12.77 -7.46 11.06
C THR A 90 -13.16 -8.82 10.47
N GLY A 91 -14.08 -8.86 9.51
CA GLY A 91 -14.54 -10.10 8.88
C GLY A 91 -13.47 -10.92 8.17
N ASN A 92 -12.28 -10.37 7.99
CA ASN A 92 -11.11 -11.07 7.43
C ASN A 92 -9.83 -10.70 8.17
N ILE A 93 -8.95 -11.67 8.36
CA ILE A 93 -7.62 -11.45 8.93
C ILE A 93 -6.76 -10.71 7.90
N HIS A 94 -5.96 -9.76 8.37
CA HIS A 94 -5.06 -9.03 7.50
C HIS A 94 -3.82 -8.53 8.25
N ASN A 95 -2.72 -8.47 7.54
CA ASN A 95 -1.45 -7.94 8.02
C ASN A 95 -1.28 -6.49 7.56
N HIS A 96 -0.87 -5.63 8.47
CA HIS A 96 -0.33 -4.31 8.19
C HIS A 96 1.19 -4.36 8.27
N LEU A 97 1.87 -4.00 7.18
CA LEU A 97 3.32 -3.84 7.16
C LEU A 97 3.63 -2.36 7.00
N ILE A 98 4.23 -1.76 8.02
CA ILE A 98 4.69 -0.37 7.98
C ILE A 98 6.18 -0.39 7.75
N MET A 99 6.62 -0.07 6.53
CA MET A 99 8.01 -0.11 6.11
C MET A 99 8.61 1.29 6.10
N ASN A 100 9.79 1.46 6.69
CA ASN A 100 10.54 2.70 6.58
C ASN A 100 10.84 3.01 5.11
N SER A 101 10.69 4.26 4.70
CA SER A 101 10.96 4.66 3.32
C SER A 101 12.45 4.77 2.98
N VAL A 102 13.32 4.69 3.98
CA VAL A 102 14.77 4.82 3.85
C VAL A 102 15.44 3.54 4.34
N SER A 103 16.32 2.97 3.53
CA SER A 103 17.13 1.81 3.90
C SER A 103 18.09 2.15 5.04
N PHE A 104 18.13 1.30 6.07
CA PHE A 104 19.09 1.46 7.18
C PHE A 104 20.53 1.09 6.78
N GLU A 105 20.70 0.31 5.71
CA GLU A 105 22.02 -0.14 5.23
C GLU A 105 22.74 0.95 4.45
N ASN A 106 22.04 1.64 3.54
CA ASN A 106 22.68 2.52 2.55
C ASN A 106 22.00 3.88 2.37
N GLY A 107 20.94 4.18 3.11
CA GLY A 107 20.22 5.45 3.06
C GLY A 107 19.42 5.70 1.77
N LYS A 108 19.31 4.73 0.88
CA LYS A 108 18.49 4.88 -0.33
C LYS A 108 17.00 4.85 0.01
N LYS A 109 16.25 5.75 -0.62
CA LYS A 109 14.77 5.71 -0.52
C LYS A 109 14.22 4.57 -1.36
N PHE A 110 13.25 3.84 -0.80
CA PHE A 110 12.50 2.83 -1.54
C PHE A 110 11.71 3.49 -2.68
N HIS A 111 11.76 2.87 -3.84
CA HIS A 111 10.98 3.28 -5.01
C HIS A 111 10.12 2.12 -5.50
N GLN A 112 8.80 2.32 -5.50
CA GLN A 112 7.86 1.35 -6.02
C GLN A 112 7.58 1.61 -7.50
N SER A 113 8.17 0.81 -8.38
CA SER A 113 7.80 0.78 -9.78
C SER A 113 6.50 -0.01 -10.01
N ARG A 114 5.91 0.12 -11.19
CA ARG A 114 4.73 -0.68 -11.58
C ARG A 114 5.06 -2.18 -11.59
N ASP A 115 6.16 -2.55 -12.20
CA ASP A 115 6.59 -3.96 -12.29
C ASP A 115 6.99 -4.49 -10.91
N GLY A 116 7.64 -3.67 -10.09
CA GLY A 116 7.92 -4.00 -8.70
C GLY A 116 6.65 -4.28 -7.89
N LEU A 117 5.57 -3.54 -8.11
CA LEU A 117 4.29 -3.82 -7.46
C LEU A 117 3.70 -5.18 -7.87
N LEU A 118 3.83 -5.54 -9.14
CA LEU A 118 3.39 -6.87 -9.63
C LEU A 118 4.22 -8.00 -8.99
N GLN A 119 5.53 -7.81 -8.86
CA GLN A 119 6.42 -8.77 -8.19
C GLN A 119 6.08 -8.93 -6.70
N VAL A 120 5.82 -7.84 -5.99
CA VAL A 120 5.36 -7.87 -4.58
C VAL A 120 4.07 -8.67 -4.43
N LYS A 121 3.08 -8.44 -5.32
CA LYS A 121 1.83 -9.21 -5.33
C LYS A 121 2.05 -10.68 -5.64
N ALA A 122 2.88 -10.98 -6.64
CA ALA A 122 3.22 -12.35 -7.01
C ALA A 122 3.89 -13.10 -5.84
N TYR A 123 4.78 -12.43 -5.11
CA TYR A 123 5.43 -12.99 -3.93
C TYR A 123 4.43 -13.26 -2.79
N SER A 124 3.52 -12.31 -2.49
CA SER A 124 2.45 -12.52 -1.53
C SER A 124 1.55 -13.72 -1.92
N ASN A 125 1.16 -13.81 -3.19
CA ASN A 125 0.37 -14.94 -3.70
C ASN A 125 1.14 -16.27 -3.63
N LYS A 126 2.46 -16.27 -3.85
CA LYS A 126 3.31 -17.44 -3.67
C LYS A 126 3.25 -17.93 -2.22
N LEU A 127 3.45 -17.05 -1.25
CA LEU A 127 3.34 -17.39 0.17
C LEU A 127 1.96 -17.96 0.51
N CYS A 128 0.88 -17.32 0.07
CA CYS A 128 -0.48 -17.85 0.30
C CYS A 128 -0.63 -19.29 -0.23
N ARG A 129 -0.12 -19.59 -1.43
CA ARG A 129 -0.17 -20.96 -1.97
C ARG A 129 0.64 -21.96 -1.16
N GLU A 130 1.80 -21.57 -0.64
CA GLU A 130 2.64 -22.43 0.22
C GLU A 130 1.93 -22.82 1.52
N TYR A 131 1.00 -21.96 1.99
CA TYR A 131 0.16 -22.23 3.16
C TYR A 131 -1.22 -22.79 2.81
N GLY A 132 -1.48 -23.15 1.55
CA GLY A 132 -2.76 -23.72 1.10
C GLY A 132 -3.93 -22.72 1.12
N LEU A 133 -3.63 -21.41 1.09
CA LEU A 133 -4.63 -20.35 1.13
C LEU A 133 -5.06 -19.92 -0.28
N SER A 134 -6.25 -19.34 -0.35
CA SER A 134 -6.76 -18.72 -1.58
C SER A 134 -5.88 -17.55 -2.01
N VAL A 135 -5.79 -17.35 -3.32
CA VAL A 135 -5.10 -16.20 -3.90
C VAL A 135 -6.08 -15.40 -4.74
N THR A 136 -5.93 -14.08 -4.73
CA THR A 136 -6.62 -13.23 -5.69
C THR A 136 -6.03 -13.48 -7.07
N GLU A 137 -6.86 -13.96 -8.01
CA GLU A 137 -6.48 -13.95 -9.41
C GLU A 137 -6.17 -12.51 -9.83
N GLU A 138 -5.04 -12.30 -10.47
CA GLU A 138 -4.69 -11.03 -11.06
C GLU A 138 -5.67 -10.74 -12.22
N LYS A 139 -6.84 -10.25 -11.89
CA LYS A 139 -7.61 -9.46 -12.86
C LYS A 139 -6.78 -8.20 -13.08
N CYS A 140 -5.96 -8.24 -14.13
CA CYS A 140 -5.14 -7.09 -14.53
C CYS A 140 -6.04 -5.93 -14.97
N SER A 141 -6.68 -5.30 -13.99
CA SER A 141 -7.42 -4.04 -14.17
C SER A 141 -6.47 -2.85 -14.19
N TYR A 142 -5.18 -3.07 -13.88
CA TYR A 142 -4.16 -2.03 -13.92
C TYR A 142 -3.83 -1.69 -15.38
N GLY A 143 -4.43 -0.60 -15.84
CA GLY A 143 -4.26 -0.07 -17.21
C GLY A 143 -5.49 -0.18 -18.11
N LYS A 144 -6.52 -0.92 -17.72
CA LYS A 144 -7.84 -0.82 -18.37
C LYS A 144 -8.67 0.21 -17.61
N TRP A 145 -8.57 1.45 -18.03
CA TRP A 145 -9.51 2.45 -17.56
C TRP A 145 -10.92 1.96 -17.93
N PRO A 146 -11.91 2.05 -17.01
CA PRO A 146 -13.30 1.84 -17.36
C PRO A 146 -13.65 2.69 -18.59
N GLU A 147 -14.53 2.21 -19.44
CA GLU A 147 -14.88 2.91 -20.69
C GLU A 147 -15.29 4.38 -20.46
N TRP A 148 -16.04 4.64 -19.39
CA TRP A 148 -16.42 6.01 -19.03
C TRP A 148 -15.21 6.93 -18.75
N LYS A 149 -14.10 6.41 -18.14
CA LYS A 149 -12.87 7.18 -17.93
C LYS A 149 -12.13 7.43 -19.24
N LYS A 150 -12.13 6.46 -20.15
CA LYS A 150 -11.53 6.63 -21.49
C LYS A 150 -12.29 7.68 -22.28
N MET A 151 -13.65 7.61 -22.22
CA MET A 151 -14.52 8.60 -22.86
C MET A 151 -14.32 9.99 -22.25
N LEU A 152 -14.33 10.13 -20.93
CA LEU A 152 -14.08 11.41 -20.26
C LEU A 152 -12.75 12.01 -20.70
N ARG A 153 -11.66 11.20 -20.70
CA ARG A 153 -10.34 11.68 -21.17
C ARG A 153 -10.40 12.13 -22.62
N ARG A 154 -11.05 11.37 -23.49
CA ARG A 154 -11.18 11.72 -24.91
C ARG A 154 -11.89 13.05 -25.10
N TYR A 155 -13.03 13.25 -24.43
CA TYR A 155 -13.79 14.49 -24.49
C TYR A 155 -13.04 15.66 -23.85
N ALA A 156 -12.34 15.44 -22.72
CA ALA A 156 -11.54 16.49 -22.11
C ALA A 156 -10.40 16.95 -23.02
N LEU A 157 -9.69 16.02 -23.66
CA LEU A 157 -8.64 16.35 -24.62
C LEU A 157 -9.20 17.06 -25.85
N PHE A 158 -10.36 16.63 -26.35
CA PHE A 158 -11.04 17.30 -27.46
C PHE A 158 -11.44 18.73 -27.07
N ALA A 159 -12.05 18.91 -25.90
CA ALA A 159 -12.43 20.23 -25.42
C ALA A 159 -11.21 21.15 -25.22
N ILE A 160 -10.09 20.65 -24.67
CA ILE A 160 -8.85 21.42 -24.53
C ILE A 160 -8.32 21.87 -25.90
N SER A 161 -8.35 21.00 -26.91
CA SER A 161 -7.84 21.31 -28.25
C SER A 161 -8.74 22.26 -29.04
N ASN A 162 -10.00 22.46 -28.64
CA ASN A 162 -10.98 23.27 -29.34
C ASN A 162 -11.53 24.44 -28.49
N SER A 163 -10.82 24.84 -27.45
CA SER A 163 -11.21 25.95 -26.58
C SER A 163 -9.99 26.80 -26.26
N ASP A 164 -10.13 28.10 -26.46
CA ASP A 164 -9.11 29.09 -26.11
C ASP A 164 -9.38 29.68 -24.71
N THR A 165 -10.59 29.50 -24.18
CA THR A 165 -11.03 30.02 -22.89
C THR A 165 -11.59 28.93 -22.01
N LYS A 166 -11.62 29.19 -20.70
CA LYS A 166 -12.23 28.30 -19.70
C LYS A 166 -13.72 28.10 -19.95
N GLU A 167 -14.41 29.17 -20.31
CA GLU A 167 -15.84 29.21 -20.60
C GLU A 167 -16.19 28.30 -21.78
N GLU A 168 -15.42 28.36 -22.85
CA GLU A 168 -15.55 27.49 -24.02
C GLU A 168 -15.27 26.02 -23.67
N PHE A 169 -14.24 25.76 -22.89
CA PHE A 169 -13.96 24.40 -22.40
C PHE A 169 -15.15 23.84 -21.61
N ILE A 170 -15.72 24.63 -20.68
CA ILE A 170 -16.85 24.21 -19.88
C ILE A 170 -18.09 23.99 -20.77
N ALA A 171 -18.33 24.83 -21.75
CA ALA A 171 -19.44 24.68 -22.69
C ALA A 171 -19.27 23.40 -23.53
N CYS A 172 -18.10 23.16 -24.09
CA CYS A 172 -17.80 21.96 -24.86
C CYS A 172 -17.98 20.68 -24.03
N MET A 173 -17.50 20.65 -22.78
CA MET A 173 -17.68 19.49 -21.89
C MET A 173 -19.16 19.27 -21.55
N ARG A 174 -19.95 20.35 -21.41
CA ARG A 174 -21.39 20.28 -21.13
C ARG A 174 -22.18 19.67 -22.30
N GLU A 175 -21.85 20.00 -23.53
CA GLU A 175 -22.43 19.40 -24.74
C GLU A 175 -22.25 17.89 -24.79
N HIS A 176 -21.16 17.39 -24.19
CA HIS A 176 -20.88 15.96 -24.08
C HIS A 176 -21.42 15.32 -22.77
N GLY A 177 -22.30 16.03 -22.03
CA GLY A 177 -22.97 15.52 -20.85
C GLY A 177 -22.16 15.60 -19.55
N TYR A 178 -21.04 16.33 -19.50
CA TYR A 178 -20.21 16.48 -18.32
C TYR A 178 -20.39 17.83 -17.64
N GLN A 179 -20.57 17.81 -16.32
CA GLN A 179 -20.54 19.02 -15.51
C GLN A 179 -19.11 19.25 -14.98
N VAL A 180 -18.56 20.41 -15.29
CA VAL A 180 -17.25 20.83 -14.81
C VAL A 180 -17.44 21.79 -13.65
N LYS A 181 -16.89 21.45 -12.48
CA LYS A 181 -16.73 22.36 -11.34
C LYS A 181 -15.26 22.80 -11.34
N TRP A 182 -15.06 24.10 -11.41
CA TRP A 182 -13.72 24.68 -11.44
C TRP A 182 -13.37 25.27 -10.10
#